data_654ede4154dd185e93dec7c9e5ce251b
#
_entry.id   654ede4154dd185e93dec7c9e5ce251b
#
_cell.length_a   1.000
_cell.length_b   1.000
_cell.length_c   1.000
_cell.angle_alpha   90.00
_cell.angle_beta   90.00
_cell.angle_gamma   90.00
#
_symmetry.space_group_name_H-M   'P 1'
#
loop_
_entity.id
_entity.type
_entity.pdbx_description
1 polymer ?
#
loop_
_entity_poly.entity_id
_entity_poly.type
_entity_poly.pdbx_seq_one_letter_code
_entity_poly.pdbx_strand_id
1 'polypeptide(L)'
;MSLQRPARRRGFTLPELVMTIVIIGILIAVTAPRFVSWKGFSSRGSYDEAQAVVRYAQKTAVAWRRSIFVCVTATDISAISPTSTCAAPVPLAHPTTPGGQLKSTATAGVTLSPVGNFSFNGLGQPSGPVTITLTSTIADDPVRQIVVESETGYVHR
;
A
#
# COMPACT_ATOMS: atom_id res chain seq x y z
N MET A 1 -3.39 -65.93 5.54
CA MET A 1 -4.42 -64.87 5.25
C MET A 1 -4.65 -64.13 6.54
N SER A 2 -3.98 -62.95 6.72
CA SER A 2 -3.99 -62.20 7.99
C SER A 2 -5.09 -61.16 7.94
N LEU A 3 -6.11 -61.33 8.76
CA LEU A 3 -7.24 -60.39 8.90
C LEU A 3 -6.78 -59.16 9.73
N GLN A 4 -6.53 -58.05 9.07
CA GLN A 4 -6.29 -56.77 9.75
C GLN A 4 -7.58 -56.30 10.42
N ARG A 5 -7.57 -56.16 11.74
CA ARG A 5 -8.66 -55.61 12.53
C ARG A 5 -8.77 -54.09 12.22
N PRO A 6 -9.97 -53.57 11.87
CA PRO A 6 -10.13 -52.18 11.67
C PRO A 6 -9.90 -51.38 12.97
N ALA A 7 -9.08 -50.34 12.89
CA ALA A 7 -8.81 -49.45 14.01
C ALA A 7 -10.10 -48.78 14.46
N ARG A 8 -10.47 -48.94 15.72
CA ARG A 8 -11.64 -48.31 16.34
C ARG A 8 -11.44 -46.79 16.31
N ARG A 9 -12.18 -46.05 15.49
CA ARG A 9 -12.21 -44.61 15.53
C ARG A 9 -12.86 -44.19 16.84
N ARG A 10 -12.09 -43.54 17.71
CA ARG A 10 -12.61 -42.94 18.93
C ARG A 10 -13.37 -41.65 18.54
N GLY A 11 -14.63 -41.59 18.85
CA GLY A 11 -15.44 -40.37 18.72
C GLY A 11 -15.18 -39.40 19.86
N PHE A 12 -15.43 -38.12 19.65
CA PHE A 12 -15.37 -37.09 20.68
C PHE A 12 -16.42 -37.35 21.76
N THR A 13 -16.06 -37.16 23.01
CA THR A 13 -17.02 -37.18 24.12
C THR A 13 -17.73 -35.86 24.27
N LEU A 14 -18.96 -35.87 24.75
CA LEU A 14 -19.77 -34.64 24.96
C LEU A 14 -19.03 -33.60 25.82
N PRO A 15 -18.39 -33.95 26.98
CA PRO A 15 -17.64 -32.98 27.77
C PRO A 15 -16.44 -32.40 27.04
N GLU A 16 -15.77 -33.17 26.18
CA GLU A 16 -14.64 -32.70 25.39
C GLU A 16 -15.09 -31.64 24.36
N LEU A 17 -16.24 -31.84 23.73
CA LEU A 17 -16.82 -30.84 22.83
C LEU A 17 -17.18 -29.55 23.56
N VAL A 18 -17.81 -29.66 24.74
CA VAL A 18 -18.15 -28.48 25.55
C VAL A 18 -16.89 -27.72 25.99
N MET A 19 -15.84 -28.45 26.42
CA MET A 19 -14.60 -27.82 26.82
C MET A 19 -13.90 -27.10 25.66
N THR A 20 -13.92 -27.68 24.47
CA THR A 20 -13.32 -27.04 23.28
C THR A 20 -14.04 -25.77 22.87
N ILE A 21 -15.39 -25.74 22.87
CA ILE A 21 -16.15 -24.52 22.53
C ILE A 21 -15.97 -23.42 23.58
N VAL A 22 -15.85 -23.75 24.84
CA VAL A 22 -15.57 -22.78 25.91
C VAL A 22 -14.18 -22.16 25.72
N ILE A 23 -13.15 -22.97 25.46
CA ILE A 23 -11.78 -22.46 25.20
C ILE A 23 -11.76 -21.57 23.95
N ILE A 24 -12.41 -21.98 22.87
CA ILE A 24 -12.50 -21.18 21.64
C ILE A 24 -13.23 -19.86 21.92
N GLY A 25 -14.31 -19.88 22.70
CA GLY A 25 -15.04 -18.68 23.08
C GLY A 25 -14.18 -17.66 23.83
N ILE A 26 -13.37 -18.11 24.79
CA ILE A 26 -12.44 -17.27 25.54
C ILE A 26 -11.35 -16.71 24.61
N LEU A 27 -10.78 -17.53 23.74
CA LEU A 27 -9.77 -17.08 22.78
C LEU A 27 -10.32 -16.01 21.81
N ILE A 28 -11.53 -16.19 21.30
CA ILE A 28 -12.18 -15.21 20.44
C ILE A 28 -12.40 -13.89 21.20
N ALA A 29 -12.88 -13.95 22.43
CA ALA A 29 -13.15 -12.75 23.24
C ALA A 29 -11.88 -11.91 23.47
N VAL A 30 -10.72 -12.55 23.65
CA VAL A 30 -9.43 -11.87 23.86
C VAL A 30 -8.82 -11.37 22.54
N THR A 31 -9.03 -12.08 21.43
CA THR A 31 -8.40 -11.74 20.15
C THR A 31 -9.21 -10.75 19.32
N ALA A 32 -10.54 -10.74 19.46
CA ALA A 32 -11.42 -9.85 18.68
C ALA A 32 -10.99 -8.37 18.70
N PRO A 33 -10.65 -7.74 19.85
CA PRO A 33 -10.25 -6.33 19.88
C PRO A 33 -8.91 -6.07 19.12
N ARG A 34 -8.06 -7.06 18.97
CA ARG A 34 -6.79 -6.91 18.24
C ARG A 34 -6.96 -6.82 16.73
N PHE A 35 -8.05 -7.34 16.18
CA PHE A 35 -8.36 -7.24 14.75
C PHE A 35 -8.92 -5.89 14.31
N VAL A 36 -9.34 -5.04 15.24
CA VAL A 36 -9.82 -3.68 14.94
C VAL A 36 -8.69 -2.78 14.42
N SER A 37 -7.44 -3.09 14.71
CA SER A 37 -6.27 -2.32 14.24
C SER A 37 -5.87 -2.59 12.77
N TRP A 38 -6.58 -3.45 12.05
CA TRP A 38 -6.30 -3.71 10.62
C TRP A 38 -6.45 -2.46 9.74
N LYS A 39 -7.26 -1.51 10.13
CA LYS A 39 -7.40 -0.22 9.44
C LYS A 39 -6.08 0.57 9.37
N GLY A 40 -5.25 0.51 10.41
CA GLY A 40 -3.93 1.14 10.42
C GLY A 40 -2.91 0.47 9.48
N PHE A 41 -3.11 -0.81 9.13
CA PHE A 41 -2.30 -1.49 8.12
C PHE A 41 -2.60 -1.00 6.71
N SER A 42 -3.85 -0.72 6.39
CA SER A 42 -4.24 -0.25 5.06
C SER A 42 -3.70 1.14 4.75
N SER A 43 -3.67 2.04 5.73
CA SER A 43 -3.08 3.38 5.53
C SER A 43 -1.55 3.32 5.36
N ARG A 44 -0.87 2.40 6.06
CA ARG A 44 0.57 2.14 5.84
C ARG A 44 0.83 1.57 4.46
N GLY A 45 0.01 0.60 4.02
CA GLY A 45 0.09 0.04 2.68
C GLY A 45 -0.04 1.11 1.60
N SER A 46 -1.05 1.98 1.70
CA SER A 46 -1.23 3.11 0.78
C SER A 46 -0.03 4.06 0.77
N TYR A 47 0.58 4.32 1.94
CA TYR A 47 1.79 5.13 2.04
C TYR A 47 2.99 4.47 1.34
N ASP A 48 3.24 3.19 1.61
CA ASP A 48 4.37 2.46 1.06
C ASP A 48 4.25 2.31 -0.47
N GLU A 49 3.04 2.05 -0.97
CA GLU A 49 2.75 2.02 -2.41
C GLU A 49 2.94 3.40 -3.06
N ALA A 50 2.40 4.47 -2.47
CA ALA A 50 2.59 5.83 -2.97
C ALA A 50 4.07 6.20 -3.04
N GLN A 51 4.82 5.90 -1.98
CA GLN A 51 6.28 6.12 -1.95
C GLN A 51 7.01 5.31 -3.03
N ALA A 52 6.57 4.06 -3.27
CA ALA A 52 7.16 3.21 -4.31
C ALA A 52 6.93 3.81 -5.71
N VAL A 53 5.73 4.36 -6.00
CA VAL A 53 5.44 5.05 -7.27
C VAL A 53 6.38 6.23 -7.48
N VAL A 54 6.56 7.09 -6.46
CA VAL A 54 7.45 8.26 -6.54
C VAL A 54 8.90 7.84 -6.79
N ARG A 55 9.40 6.87 -6.03
CA ARG A 55 10.77 6.34 -6.20
C ARG A 55 10.98 5.70 -7.56
N TYR A 56 9.97 5.00 -8.06
CA TYR A 56 10.07 4.38 -9.38
C TYR A 56 10.05 5.44 -10.50
N ALA A 57 9.23 6.48 -10.36
CA ALA A 57 9.23 7.61 -11.29
C ALA A 57 10.61 8.26 -11.40
N GLN A 58 11.27 8.52 -10.26
CA GLN A 58 12.64 9.04 -10.21
C GLN A 58 13.62 8.12 -10.94
N LYS A 59 13.63 6.83 -10.60
CA LYS A 59 14.52 5.84 -11.23
C LYS A 59 14.29 5.74 -12.74
N THR A 60 13.04 5.81 -13.17
CA THR A 60 12.68 5.78 -14.60
C THR A 60 13.15 7.04 -15.31
N ALA A 61 13.03 8.22 -14.68
CA ALA A 61 13.54 9.47 -15.24
C ALA A 61 15.05 9.41 -15.48
N VAL A 62 15.81 8.89 -14.53
CA VAL A 62 17.26 8.69 -14.66
C VAL A 62 17.58 7.64 -15.72
N ALA A 63 16.91 6.50 -15.72
CA ALA A 63 17.17 5.41 -16.65
C ALA A 63 16.89 5.81 -18.11
N TRP A 64 15.81 6.56 -18.33
CA TRP A 64 15.42 7.03 -19.66
C TRP A 64 16.02 8.37 -20.06
N ARG A 65 16.74 9.03 -19.13
CA ARG A 65 17.32 10.38 -19.30
C ARG A 65 16.32 11.41 -19.82
N ARG A 66 15.09 11.34 -19.35
CA ARG A 66 14.02 12.26 -19.73
C ARG A 66 13.09 12.55 -18.55
N SER A 67 12.33 13.62 -18.68
CA SER A 67 11.37 14.00 -17.63
C SER A 67 10.25 12.98 -17.51
N ILE A 68 9.98 12.57 -16.27
CA ILE A 68 8.83 11.76 -15.87
C ILE A 68 7.98 12.60 -14.90
N PHE A 69 6.68 12.64 -15.17
CA PHE A 69 5.73 13.42 -14.37
C PHE A 69 5.07 12.50 -13.33
N VAL A 70 4.79 13.06 -12.18
CA VAL A 70 4.03 12.40 -11.12
C VAL A 70 2.77 13.23 -10.89
N CYS A 71 1.62 12.58 -11.04
CA CYS A 71 0.32 13.15 -10.74
C CYS A 71 -0.16 12.70 -9.39
N VAL A 72 -0.56 13.66 -8.55
CA VAL A 72 -1.15 13.45 -7.24
C VAL A 72 -2.57 13.97 -7.28
N THR A 73 -3.53 13.10 -7.03
CA THR A 73 -4.93 13.46 -6.79
C THR A 73 -5.26 13.20 -5.32
N ALA A 74 -6.46 13.53 -4.88
CA ALA A 74 -6.86 13.24 -3.51
C ALA A 74 -6.85 11.75 -3.15
N THR A 75 -7.00 10.89 -4.15
CA THR A 75 -7.12 9.42 -3.95
C THR A 75 -6.04 8.60 -4.65
N ASP A 76 -5.31 9.21 -5.57
CA ASP A 76 -4.39 8.45 -6.42
C ASP A 76 -3.07 9.17 -6.60
N ILE A 77 -2.01 8.39 -6.78
CA ILE A 77 -0.73 8.86 -7.25
C ILE A 77 -0.27 7.99 -8.42
N SER A 78 0.17 8.62 -9.51
CA SER A 78 0.60 7.90 -10.72
C SER A 78 1.81 8.56 -11.35
N ALA A 79 2.70 7.75 -11.93
CA ALA A 79 3.80 8.23 -12.75
C ALA A 79 3.42 8.15 -14.23
N ILE A 80 3.56 9.24 -14.95
CA ILE A 80 3.12 9.40 -16.34
C ILE A 80 4.23 9.88 -17.27
N SER A 81 4.12 9.53 -18.53
CA SER A 81 4.99 9.99 -19.62
C SER A 81 4.29 9.72 -20.97
N PRO A 82 4.43 10.57 -21.98
CA PRO A 82 5.24 11.80 -22.07
C PRO A 82 4.48 13.08 -21.66
N THR A 83 3.22 12.98 -21.25
CA THR A 83 2.37 14.15 -21.00
C THR A 83 2.61 14.73 -19.61
N SER A 84 2.49 16.05 -19.48
CA SER A 84 2.60 16.77 -18.21
C SER A 84 1.23 17.06 -17.55
N THR A 85 0.13 16.61 -18.16
CA THR A 85 -1.22 16.91 -17.69
C THR A 85 -1.82 15.75 -16.93
N CYS A 86 -2.33 16.04 -15.73
CA CYS A 86 -3.02 15.06 -14.89
C CYS A 86 -4.51 14.90 -15.20
N ALA A 87 -5.05 15.64 -16.16
CA ALA A 87 -6.46 15.56 -16.53
C ALA A 87 -6.84 14.22 -17.18
N ALA A 88 -5.90 13.63 -17.94
CA ALA A 88 -6.05 12.31 -18.54
C ALA A 88 -4.70 11.58 -18.46
N PRO A 89 -4.31 11.14 -17.26
CA PRO A 89 -2.98 10.54 -17.08
C PRO A 89 -2.90 9.21 -17.82
N VAL A 90 -1.80 9.01 -18.56
CA VAL A 90 -1.41 7.70 -19.09
C VAL A 90 -0.27 7.19 -18.23
N PRO A 91 -0.56 6.39 -17.21
CA PRO A 91 0.46 5.88 -16.31
C PRO A 91 1.47 5.01 -17.05
N LEU A 92 2.71 5.05 -16.57
CA LEU A 92 3.75 4.12 -17.01
C LEU A 92 3.34 2.67 -16.75
N ALA A 93 3.88 1.75 -17.53
CA ALA A 93 3.70 0.33 -17.28
C ALA A 93 4.27 -0.07 -15.93
N HIS A 94 3.55 -0.92 -15.22
CA HIS A 94 4.02 -1.46 -13.95
C HIS A 94 5.18 -2.43 -14.17
N PRO A 95 6.28 -2.34 -13.40
CA PRO A 95 7.49 -3.13 -13.67
C PRO A 95 7.31 -4.63 -13.47
N THR A 96 6.40 -5.05 -12.60
CA THR A 96 6.23 -6.45 -12.21
C THR A 96 4.88 -7.04 -12.62
N THR A 97 3.91 -6.21 -13.00
CA THR A 97 2.56 -6.66 -13.37
C THR A 97 2.34 -6.43 -14.86
N PRO A 98 2.36 -7.48 -15.71
CA PRO A 98 2.08 -7.32 -17.14
C PRO A 98 0.71 -6.67 -17.38
N GLY A 99 0.68 -5.61 -18.19
CA GLY A 99 -0.52 -4.81 -18.44
C GLY A 99 -0.96 -3.91 -17.29
N GLY A 100 -0.27 -3.94 -16.15
CA GLY A 100 -0.51 -3.05 -15.02
C GLY A 100 0.01 -1.64 -15.28
N GLN A 101 -0.56 -0.68 -14.57
CA GLN A 101 -0.17 0.73 -14.59
C GLN A 101 0.61 1.09 -13.32
N LEU A 102 1.59 1.98 -13.45
CA LEU A 102 2.33 2.53 -12.32
C LEU A 102 1.48 3.60 -11.61
N LYS A 103 0.55 3.13 -10.84
CA LYS A 103 -0.45 3.91 -10.10
C LYS A 103 -0.68 3.25 -8.75
N SER A 104 -0.80 4.05 -7.70
CA SER A 104 -1.30 3.63 -6.41
C SER A 104 -2.59 4.36 -6.10
N THR A 105 -3.60 3.63 -5.69
CA THR A 105 -4.89 4.17 -5.24
C THR A 105 -4.96 4.04 -3.73
N ALA A 106 -5.14 5.16 -3.05
CA ALA A 106 -5.28 5.19 -1.60
C ALA A 106 -6.50 4.37 -1.16
N THR A 107 -6.34 3.62 -0.09
CA THR A 107 -7.45 2.88 0.53
C THR A 107 -8.52 3.85 1.00
N ALA A 108 -9.78 3.40 1.01
CA ALA A 108 -10.91 4.20 1.48
C ALA A 108 -10.62 4.82 2.86
N GLY A 109 -10.83 6.13 2.95
CA GLY A 109 -10.54 6.92 4.15
C GLY A 109 -9.11 7.47 4.24
N VAL A 110 -8.27 7.26 3.22
CA VAL A 110 -6.95 7.91 3.11
C VAL A 110 -6.99 8.93 1.98
N THR A 111 -6.49 10.14 2.24
CA THR A 111 -6.40 11.23 1.27
C THR A 111 -4.96 11.71 1.13
N LEU A 112 -4.60 12.11 -0.09
CA LEU A 112 -3.31 12.69 -0.42
C LEU A 112 -3.44 14.20 -0.65
N SER A 113 -2.47 14.97 -0.18
CA SER A 113 -2.36 16.41 -0.41
C SER A 113 -0.90 16.85 -0.48
N PRO A 114 -0.57 17.94 -1.19
CA PRO A 114 -1.45 18.71 -2.11
C PRO A 114 -1.75 17.95 -3.40
N VAL A 115 -2.88 18.23 -4.00
CA VAL A 115 -3.23 17.77 -5.34
C VAL A 115 -2.46 18.58 -6.37
N GLY A 116 -1.87 17.92 -7.37
CA GLY A 116 -1.10 18.59 -8.39
C GLY A 116 -0.18 17.67 -9.17
N ASN A 117 0.79 18.25 -9.83
CA ASN A 117 1.83 17.52 -10.52
C ASN A 117 3.20 18.08 -10.22
N PHE A 118 4.20 17.23 -10.30
CA PHE A 118 5.61 17.58 -10.35
C PHE A 118 6.33 16.61 -11.28
N SER A 119 7.58 16.89 -11.62
CA SER A 119 8.35 16.02 -12.51
C SER A 119 9.74 15.77 -11.97
N PHE A 120 10.29 14.62 -12.32
CA PHE A 120 11.72 14.35 -12.19
C PHE A 120 12.38 14.57 -13.53
N ASN A 121 13.50 15.30 -13.58
CA ASN A 121 14.34 15.43 -14.78
C ASN A 121 15.21 14.18 -15.00
N GLY A 122 15.96 14.14 -16.10
CA GLY A 122 16.85 13.02 -16.42
C GLY A 122 18.04 12.82 -15.47
N LEU A 123 18.25 13.72 -14.51
CA LEU A 123 19.22 13.57 -13.41
C LEU A 123 18.56 13.06 -12.12
N GLY A 124 17.24 12.92 -12.12
CA GLY A 124 16.46 12.47 -10.98
C GLY A 124 16.08 13.59 -10.00
N GLN A 125 16.32 14.85 -10.36
CA GLN A 125 15.95 16.00 -9.54
C GLN A 125 14.49 16.36 -9.79
N PRO A 126 13.72 16.72 -8.74
CA PRO A 126 12.33 17.14 -8.89
C PRO A 126 12.27 18.58 -9.44
N SER A 127 11.12 18.96 -10.00
CA SER A 127 10.86 20.32 -10.48
C SER A 127 10.81 21.40 -9.37
N GLY A 128 10.88 20.99 -8.11
CA GLY A 128 10.91 21.81 -6.91
C GLY A 128 10.77 20.94 -5.66
N PRO A 129 10.81 21.53 -4.47
CA PRO A 129 10.61 20.79 -3.23
C PRO A 129 9.18 20.24 -3.20
N VAL A 130 9.05 18.95 -2.89
CA VAL A 130 7.76 18.25 -2.87
C VAL A 130 7.57 17.56 -1.52
N THR A 131 6.44 17.82 -0.89
CA THR A 131 5.98 17.07 0.29
C THR A 131 4.55 16.63 0.05
N ILE A 132 4.33 15.32 0.00
CA ILE A 132 3.00 14.72 -0.15
C ILE A 132 2.59 14.19 1.22
N THR A 133 1.47 14.69 1.72
CA THR A 133 0.92 14.29 3.02
C THR A 133 -0.22 13.31 2.81
N LEU A 134 -0.17 12.20 3.50
CA LEU A 134 -1.25 11.21 3.58
C LEU A 134 -1.95 11.34 4.92
N THR A 135 -3.24 11.65 4.86
CA THR A 135 -4.11 11.79 6.04
C THR A 135 -5.16 10.69 6.02
N SER A 136 -5.35 10.03 7.15
CA SER A 136 -6.37 9.00 7.34
C SER A 136 -7.55 9.54 8.15
N THR A 137 -8.76 9.09 7.83
CA THR A 137 -9.97 9.35 8.65
C THR A 137 -10.06 8.45 9.87
N ILE A 138 -9.10 7.53 10.05
CA ILE A 138 -9.04 6.64 11.20
C ILE A 138 -8.51 7.42 12.39
N ALA A 139 -9.24 7.39 13.51
CA ALA A 139 -8.79 7.99 14.75
C ALA A 139 -7.42 7.41 15.17
N ASP A 140 -6.52 8.29 15.65
CA ASP A 140 -5.17 7.94 16.12
C ASP A 140 -4.21 7.37 15.05
N ASP A 141 -4.58 7.39 13.76
CA ASP A 141 -3.63 7.05 12.71
C ASP A 141 -2.73 8.26 12.40
N PRO A 142 -1.40 8.13 12.54
CA PRO A 142 -0.50 9.25 12.35
C PRO A 142 -0.49 9.72 10.90
N VAL A 143 -0.45 11.03 10.70
CA VAL A 143 -0.20 11.64 9.39
C VAL A 143 1.18 11.21 8.90
N ARG A 144 1.25 10.79 7.64
CA ARG A 144 2.51 10.38 6.99
C ARG A 144 2.86 11.33 5.88
N GLN A 145 4.14 11.56 5.70
CA GLN A 145 4.64 12.45 4.66
C GLN A 145 5.65 11.72 3.76
N ILE A 146 5.59 12.02 2.49
CA ILE A 146 6.61 11.64 1.50
C ILE A 146 7.30 12.94 1.11
N VAL A 147 8.57 13.06 1.49
CA VAL A 147 9.40 14.22 1.18
C VAL A 147 10.33 13.87 0.02
N VAL A 148 10.43 14.76 -0.96
CA VAL A 148 11.36 14.65 -2.08
C VAL A 148 12.30 15.84 -2.04
N GLU A 149 13.58 15.55 -1.82
CA GLU A 149 14.63 16.56 -1.73
C GLU A 149 14.85 17.25 -3.08
N SER A 150 14.90 18.58 -3.07
CA SER A 150 14.97 19.39 -4.29
C SER A 150 16.23 19.16 -5.11
N GLU A 151 17.35 18.93 -4.47
CA GLU A 151 18.65 18.82 -5.14
C GLU A 151 18.97 17.42 -5.65
N THR A 152 18.58 16.41 -4.90
CA THR A 152 18.94 15.01 -5.17
C THR A 152 17.78 14.19 -5.66
N GLY A 153 16.54 14.64 -5.43
CA GLY A 153 15.32 13.86 -5.63
C GLY A 153 15.17 12.71 -4.64
N TYR A 154 16.00 12.67 -3.57
CA TYR A 154 15.89 11.59 -2.57
C TYR A 154 14.52 11.60 -1.91
N VAL A 155 13.86 10.43 -1.95
CA VAL A 155 12.52 10.24 -1.43
C VAL A 155 12.57 9.57 -0.07
N HIS A 156 12.11 10.28 0.95
CA HIS A 156 12.11 9.80 2.33
C HIS A 156 10.83 10.17 3.08
N ARG A 157 10.81 9.86 4.37
CA ARG A 157 9.77 10.20 5.34
C ARG A 157 9.99 11.59 5.87
#